data_ff924a0cc737cfe44914594e6bc744e4
#
_entry.id   ff924a0cc737cfe44914594e6bc744e4
#
_cell.length_a   1.000
_cell.length_b   1.000
_cell.length_c   1.000
_cell.angle_alpha   90.00
_cell.angle_beta   90.00
_cell.angle_gamma   90.00
#
_symmetry.space_group_name_H-M   'P 1'
#
loop_
_entity.id
_entity.type
_entity.pdbx_description
1 polymer ?
#
loop_
_entity_poly.entity_id
_entity_poly.type
_entity_poly.pdbx_seq_one_letter_code
_entity_poly.pdbx_strand_id
1 'polypeptide(L)'
;MNVRFIHCFAVLLLFGSGPGFGSEAAKKTPGDWERELVSVEVHRKQYDYFQPWTKHVQTVVKAGLLMGPREILTTADGLDNRTLVRLQKGGRGPWWSAGVKWADYPANLAVVTSTDEKFWAGLKPATLAEPVKKEEEIQIIRWRAGNLEVRKAEFSRFTVSHPNMSDAVHVQLELGSEIDGVGWSEPAIAGSKVVGLVFSQSGNQLQVLPSPFIRSILDAQKKGHYKGLGYFDFTWQPAENPETLDYLKLEGEKRGVVVIDVPDKRDTHPVLKPRDILLQVDGFDVDTQGDYVDAGYGHLLMENLSTRNKWAGDPARLKVWRDGRAQDVVYRLPKAEDAARLVPEAPFEQEPEYVIAGGLVFQPLTKNYLRSWGQDWERRAPFRLAYFRSQDPTPERPAVVILSQVLPDFYNLGYQESRQLVVEKVNAQKVNYLSDLQQALKKPVNGFHILEFTKGETLQKIVLEAATLDAATKRVLDRYGIDKESVIVSPAK
;
A
#
# COMPACT_ATOMS: atom_id res chain seq x y z
N MET A 1 -35.58 -88.22 -24.30
CA MET A 1 -34.36 -88.72 -23.63
C MET A 1 -33.22 -87.85 -24.16
N ASN A 2 -32.86 -86.87 -23.38
CA ASN A 2 -32.03 -85.72 -23.77
C ASN A 2 -30.63 -85.80 -23.14
N VAL A 3 -29.61 -85.70 -23.96
CA VAL A 3 -28.23 -85.62 -23.56
C VAL A 3 -27.75 -84.18 -23.83
N ARG A 4 -27.29 -83.50 -22.81
CA ARG A 4 -26.73 -82.16 -22.85
C ARG A 4 -25.24 -82.19 -23.16
N PHE A 5 -24.81 -81.45 -24.13
CA PHE A 5 -23.39 -81.10 -24.37
C PHE A 5 -23.06 -79.76 -23.73
N ILE A 6 -22.02 -79.72 -22.89
CA ILE A 6 -21.45 -78.53 -22.25
C ILE A 6 -20.26 -78.07 -23.11
N HIS A 7 -20.36 -76.83 -23.63
CA HIS A 7 -19.20 -76.18 -24.26
C HIS A 7 -18.55 -75.20 -23.24
N CYS A 8 -17.30 -75.44 -22.90
CA CYS A 8 -16.47 -74.48 -22.16
C CYS A 8 -15.96 -73.42 -23.13
N PHE A 9 -16.32 -72.18 -22.89
CA PHE A 9 -15.68 -70.99 -23.49
C PHE A 9 -14.66 -70.41 -22.51
N ALA A 10 -13.39 -70.41 -22.90
CA ALA A 10 -12.33 -69.70 -22.18
C ALA A 10 -12.40 -68.19 -22.57
N VAL A 11 -12.65 -67.33 -21.57
CA VAL A 11 -12.58 -65.89 -21.73
C VAL A 11 -11.19 -65.37 -21.41
N LEU A 12 -10.48 -64.86 -22.41
CA LEU A 12 -9.22 -64.15 -22.24
C LEU A 12 -9.49 -62.75 -21.67
N LEU A 13 -9.06 -62.50 -20.45
CA LEU A 13 -9.10 -61.14 -19.86
C LEU A 13 -7.89 -60.35 -20.36
N LEU A 14 -8.16 -59.41 -21.27
CA LEU A 14 -7.24 -58.33 -21.61
C LEU A 14 -7.28 -57.25 -20.51
N PHE A 15 -6.20 -57.11 -19.76
CA PHE A 15 -5.98 -55.99 -18.89
C PHE A 15 -5.72 -54.72 -19.74
N GLY A 16 -6.74 -53.88 -19.91
CA GLY A 16 -6.61 -52.55 -20.41
C GLY A 16 -6.08 -51.65 -19.30
N SER A 17 -4.90 -51.06 -19.48
CA SER A 17 -4.39 -49.96 -18.65
C SER A 17 -5.31 -48.76 -18.85
N GLY A 18 -6.18 -48.49 -17.85
CA GLY A 18 -6.97 -47.28 -17.80
C GLY A 18 -6.12 -46.04 -17.50
N PRO A 19 -6.53 -44.85 -17.97
CA PRO A 19 -5.83 -43.63 -17.71
C PRO A 19 -5.86 -43.35 -16.20
N GLY A 20 -4.69 -42.95 -15.67
CA GLY A 20 -4.51 -42.63 -14.26
C GLY A 20 -5.50 -41.56 -13.80
N PHE A 21 -6.30 -41.90 -12.83
CA PHE A 21 -7.07 -40.94 -12.06
C PHE A 21 -6.09 -39.96 -11.40
N GLY A 22 -6.13 -38.69 -11.84
CA GLY A 22 -5.46 -37.63 -11.12
C GLY A 22 -5.95 -37.66 -9.67
N SER A 23 -5.02 -37.76 -8.75
CA SER A 23 -5.28 -37.69 -7.32
C SER A 23 -5.96 -36.36 -7.01
N GLU A 24 -7.28 -36.39 -6.78
CA GLU A 24 -8.00 -35.27 -6.18
C GLU A 24 -7.33 -34.99 -4.83
N ALA A 25 -6.69 -33.81 -4.71
CA ALA A 25 -6.05 -33.44 -3.46
C ALA A 25 -7.11 -33.45 -2.36
N ALA A 26 -6.93 -34.30 -1.36
CA ALA A 26 -7.88 -34.47 -0.26
C ALA A 26 -8.20 -33.11 0.37
N LYS A 27 -9.47 -32.73 0.45
CA LYS A 27 -9.92 -31.52 1.14
C LYS A 27 -9.49 -31.58 2.60
N LYS A 28 -8.80 -30.55 3.07
CA LYS A 28 -8.46 -30.43 4.50
C LYS A 28 -9.74 -30.32 5.34
N THR A 29 -9.72 -30.94 6.49
CA THR A 29 -10.78 -30.77 7.51
C THR A 29 -10.57 -29.47 8.28
N PRO A 30 -11.59 -28.90 8.93
CA PRO A 30 -11.43 -27.75 9.82
C PRO A 30 -10.30 -27.91 10.84
N GLY A 31 -10.13 -29.12 11.42
CA GLY A 31 -9.05 -29.42 12.38
C GLY A 31 -7.63 -29.35 11.82
N ASP A 32 -7.44 -29.46 10.51
CA ASP A 32 -6.14 -29.26 9.88
C ASP A 32 -5.77 -27.77 9.83
N TRP A 33 -6.76 -26.90 9.50
CA TRP A 33 -6.54 -25.46 9.48
C TRP A 33 -6.29 -24.86 10.87
N GLU A 34 -6.81 -25.45 11.94
CA GLU A 34 -6.54 -25.07 13.34
C GLU A 34 -5.03 -25.10 13.70
N ARG A 35 -4.26 -25.89 12.98
CA ARG A 35 -2.81 -26.05 13.18
C ARG A 35 -1.98 -25.10 12.30
N GLU A 36 -2.58 -24.47 11.33
CA GLU A 36 -1.92 -23.59 10.36
C GLU A 36 -2.22 -22.11 10.62
N LEU A 37 -3.32 -21.83 11.34
CA LEU A 37 -3.84 -20.49 11.58
C LEU A 37 -3.70 -20.08 13.06
N VAL A 38 -3.17 -18.88 13.29
CA VAL A 38 -3.03 -18.27 14.62
C VAL A 38 -3.64 -16.88 14.64
N SER A 39 -3.91 -16.37 15.84
CA SER A 39 -4.26 -14.95 16.02
C SER A 39 -2.98 -14.15 16.29
N VAL A 40 -2.88 -12.98 15.69
CA VAL A 40 -1.83 -11.97 15.89
C VAL A 40 -2.49 -10.74 16.49
N GLU A 41 -2.17 -10.40 17.73
CA GLU A 41 -2.63 -9.16 18.36
C GLU A 41 -1.52 -8.14 18.35
N VAL A 42 -1.86 -6.94 17.93
CA VAL A 42 -0.94 -5.80 17.84
C VAL A 42 -1.50 -4.64 18.64
N HIS A 43 -0.72 -4.15 19.60
CA HIS A 43 -0.96 -2.86 20.23
C HIS A 43 -0.09 -1.82 19.53
N ARG A 44 -0.71 -0.74 19.08
CA ARG A 44 -0.03 0.32 18.33
C ARG A 44 -0.41 1.71 18.80
N LYS A 45 0.47 2.67 18.55
CA LYS A 45 0.15 4.08 18.67
C LYS A 45 -0.59 4.55 17.41
N GLN A 46 -1.73 5.17 17.59
CA GLN A 46 -2.43 5.88 16.54
C GLN A 46 -2.30 7.37 16.81
N TYR A 47 -1.75 8.11 15.87
CA TYR A 47 -1.57 9.55 15.98
C TYR A 47 -2.78 10.30 15.42
N ASP A 48 -3.11 11.42 16.04
CA ASP A 48 -4.09 12.39 15.53
C ASP A 48 -3.34 13.48 14.75
N TYR A 49 -3.52 13.50 13.44
CA TYR A 49 -2.84 14.49 12.59
C TYR A 49 -3.46 15.89 12.66
N PHE A 50 -4.65 16.06 13.26
CA PHE A 50 -5.16 17.39 13.61
C PHE A 50 -4.57 17.90 14.94
N GLN A 51 -4.21 16.98 15.84
CA GLN A 51 -3.53 17.27 17.12
C GLN A 51 -2.24 16.44 17.20
N PRO A 52 -1.17 16.80 16.46
CA PRO A 52 -0.03 15.92 16.21
C PRO A 52 0.75 15.48 17.45
N TRP A 53 0.55 16.14 18.59
CA TRP A 53 1.07 15.75 19.91
C TRP A 53 0.25 14.66 20.60
N THR A 54 -0.98 14.39 20.08
CA THR A 54 -1.92 13.42 20.68
C THR A 54 -1.75 12.04 20.06
N LYS A 55 -1.73 11.02 20.91
CA LYS A 55 -1.66 9.63 20.49
C LYS A 55 -2.59 8.76 21.33
N HIS A 56 -3.21 7.80 20.71
CA HIS A 56 -4.07 6.81 21.36
C HIS A 56 -3.46 5.42 21.20
N VAL A 57 -3.76 4.51 22.13
CA VAL A 57 -3.42 3.10 21.96
C VAL A 57 -4.59 2.41 21.23
N GLN A 58 -4.28 1.77 20.14
CA GLN A 58 -5.22 0.93 19.37
C GLN A 58 -4.76 -0.53 19.47
N THR A 59 -5.71 -1.44 19.64
CA THR A 59 -5.47 -2.88 19.56
C THR A 59 -6.12 -3.43 18.30
N VAL A 60 -5.35 -4.16 17.52
CA VAL A 60 -5.81 -4.84 16.30
C VAL A 60 -5.56 -6.33 16.47
N VAL A 61 -6.55 -7.14 16.14
CA VAL A 61 -6.41 -8.61 16.09
C VAL A 61 -6.49 -9.04 14.64
N LYS A 62 -5.48 -9.79 14.19
CA LYS A 62 -5.30 -10.23 12.81
C LYS A 62 -5.17 -11.74 12.74
N ALA A 63 -5.39 -12.29 11.55
CA ALA A 63 -5.00 -13.66 11.27
C ALA A 63 -3.50 -13.74 10.95
N GLY A 64 -2.88 -14.84 11.35
CA GLY A 64 -1.51 -15.19 11.00
C GLY A 64 -1.45 -16.61 10.47
N LEU A 65 -0.79 -16.81 9.34
CA LEU A 65 -0.68 -18.08 8.65
C LEU A 65 0.74 -18.65 8.81
N LEU A 66 0.89 -19.85 9.34
CA LEU A 66 2.20 -20.48 9.46
C LEU A 66 2.73 -20.88 8.07
N MET A 67 3.90 -20.35 7.67
CA MET A 67 4.49 -20.61 6.35
C MET A 67 5.76 -21.44 6.38
N GLY A 68 6.39 -21.55 7.55
CA GLY A 68 7.65 -22.27 7.70
C GLY A 68 8.08 -22.34 9.15
N PRO A 69 9.25 -22.89 9.44
CA PRO A 69 9.77 -22.92 10.79
C PRO A 69 9.88 -21.51 11.36
N ARG A 70 9.08 -21.22 12.39
CA ARG A 70 9.08 -19.92 13.10
C ARG A 70 8.74 -18.70 12.22
N GLU A 71 7.91 -18.89 11.21
CA GLU A 71 7.47 -17.82 10.31
C GLU A 71 5.96 -17.80 10.19
N ILE A 72 5.36 -16.72 10.67
CA ILE A 72 3.94 -16.46 10.55
C ILE A 72 3.75 -15.30 9.60
N LEU A 73 3.12 -15.57 8.47
CA LEU A 73 2.73 -14.57 7.48
C LEU A 73 1.46 -13.86 7.92
N THR A 74 1.45 -12.55 7.77
CA THR A 74 0.28 -11.69 7.95
C THR A 74 0.38 -10.49 7.02
N THR A 75 -0.65 -9.65 6.95
CA THR A 75 -0.55 -8.36 6.26
C THR A 75 0.21 -7.34 7.10
N ALA A 76 0.89 -6.37 6.48
CA ALA A 76 1.63 -5.32 7.18
C ALA A 76 0.72 -4.25 7.79
N ASP A 77 -0.50 -4.09 7.27
CA ASP A 77 -1.49 -3.16 7.78
C ASP A 77 -1.75 -3.38 9.29
N GLY A 78 -1.72 -2.30 10.06
CA GLY A 78 -1.86 -2.34 11.52
C GLY A 78 -0.61 -2.78 12.29
N LEU A 79 0.52 -3.06 11.63
CA LEU A 79 1.81 -3.32 12.29
C LEU A 79 2.66 -2.05 12.48
N ASP A 80 2.33 -0.97 11.82
CA ASP A 80 3.01 0.31 11.97
C ASP A 80 2.80 0.90 13.38
N ASN A 81 3.80 1.62 13.88
CA ASN A 81 3.80 2.23 15.22
C ASN A 81 3.48 1.27 16.38
N ARG A 82 3.74 -0.02 16.19
CA ARG A 82 3.49 -1.08 17.18
C ARG A 82 4.29 -0.87 18.46
N THR A 83 3.68 -1.21 19.57
CA THR A 83 4.30 -1.21 20.91
C THR A 83 4.41 -2.62 21.47
N LEU A 84 3.50 -3.52 21.06
CA LEU A 84 3.46 -4.91 21.47
C LEU A 84 2.88 -5.75 20.34
N VAL A 85 3.49 -6.91 20.11
CA VAL A 85 2.93 -7.96 19.25
C VAL A 85 2.90 -9.25 20.06
N ARG A 86 1.78 -9.97 19.99
CA ARG A 86 1.63 -11.27 20.64
C ARG A 86 0.81 -12.23 19.80
N LEU A 87 1.02 -13.52 20.00
CA LEU A 87 0.41 -14.60 19.23
C LEU A 87 -0.45 -15.50 20.12
N GLN A 88 -1.51 -16.07 19.53
CA GLN A 88 -2.38 -17.02 20.20
C GLN A 88 -2.75 -18.16 19.27
N LYS A 89 -2.69 -19.40 19.76
CA LYS A 89 -3.14 -20.60 19.05
C LYS A 89 -4.60 -20.88 19.33
N GLY A 90 -5.33 -21.39 18.32
CA GLY A 90 -6.71 -21.86 18.50
C GLY A 90 -7.72 -20.79 18.89
N GLY A 91 -7.38 -19.50 18.72
CA GLY A 91 -8.27 -18.38 19.07
C GLY A 91 -8.65 -18.28 20.54
N ARG A 92 -8.02 -19.06 21.42
CA ARG A 92 -8.20 -19.09 22.89
C ARG A 92 -6.91 -19.51 23.58
N GLY A 93 -6.84 -19.26 24.89
CA GLY A 93 -5.71 -19.71 25.72
C GLY A 93 -4.63 -18.65 25.88
N PRO A 94 -3.39 -19.06 26.20
CA PRO A 94 -2.32 -18.12 26.50
C PRO A 94 -1.88 -17.33 25.27
N TRP A 95 -1.41 -16.12 25.55
CA TRP A 95 -0.72 -15.28 24.58
C TRP A 95 0.80 -15.43 24.72
N TRP A 96 1.50 -15.51 23.60
CA TRP A 96 2.95 -15.57 23.53
C TRP A 96 3.53 -14.28 22.96
N SER A 97 4.62 -13.81 23.55
CA SER A 97 5.36 -12.67 23.03
C SER A 97 5.86 -12.94 21.62
N ALA A 98 5.78 -11.92 20.77
CA ALA A 98 6.21 -12.02 19.39
C ALA A 98 6.89 -10.73 18.92
N GLY A 99 7.63 -10.85 17.81
CA GLY A 99 8.27 -9.74 17.13
C GLY A 99 8.01 -9.79 15.63
N VAL A 100 8.08 -8.65 14.98
CA VAL A 100 8.06 -8.56 13.53
C VAL A 100 9.46 -8.85 13.01
N LYS A 101 9.62 -9.92 12.25
CA LYS A 101 10.86 -10.31 11.61
C LYS A 101 11.14 -9.45 10.38
N TRP A 102 10.08 -9.14 9.64
CA TRP A 102 10.12 -8.37 8.42
C TRP A 102 8.72 -7.80 8.13
N ALA A 103 8.66 -6.60 7.58
CA ALA A 103 7.44 -5.98 7.08
C ALA A 103 7.74 -5.15 5.83
N ASP A 104 6.87 -5.26 4.84
CA ASP A 104 6.84 -4.45 3.62
C ASP A 104 5.46 -3.82 3.50
N TYR A 105 5.37 -2.54 3.79
CA TYR A 105 4.10 -1.82 3.77
C TYR A 105 3.56 -1.60 2.35
N PRO A 106 4.40 -1.29 1.33
CA PRO A 106 3.96 -1.24 -0.06
C PRO A 106 3.34 -2.55 -0.57
N ALA A 107 3.93 -3.69 -0.23
CA ALA A 107 3.38 -5.00 -0.59
C ALA A 107 2.27 -5.47 0.35
N ASN A 108 2.05 -4.76 1.46
CA ASN A 108 1.16 -5.12 2.55
C ASN A 108 1.41 -6.54 3.09
N LEU A 109 2.67 -6.93 3.24
CA LEU A 109 3.07 -8.24 3.76
C LEU A 109 4.02 -8.10 4.95
N ALA A 110 3.90 -9.00 5.91
CA ALA A 110 4.80 -9.09 7.05
C ALA A 110 4.99 -10.53 7.53
N VAL A 111 6.13 -10.77 8.16
CA VAL A 111 6.44 -12.01 8.85
C VAL A 111 6.67 -11.72 10.32
N VAL A 112 5.93 -12.42 11.17
CA VAL A 112 5.99 -12.35 12.62
C VAL A 112 6.58 -13.66 13.15
N THR A 113 7.31 -13.59 14.27
CA THR A 113 7.90 -14.76 14.91
C THR A 113 7.79 -14.67 16.43
N SER A 114 7.92 -15.80 17.12
CA SER A 114 8.09 -15.89 18.56
C SER A 114 9.39 -16.59 18.92
N THR A 115 10.04 -16.15 19.98
CA THR A 115 11.22 -16.83 20.55
C THR A 115 10.87 -17.99 21.48
N ASP A 116 9.59 -18.11 21.87
CA ASP A 116 9.14 -19.20 22.74
C ASP A 116 8.94 -20.51 21.95
N GLU A 117 9.77 -21.50 22.23
CA GLU A 117 9.72 -22.81 21.56
C GLU A 117 8.37 -23.53 21.77
N LYS A 118 7.74 -23.36 22.92
CA LYS A 118 6.45 -23.98 23.23
C LYS A 118 5.31 -23.49 22.35
N PHE A 119 5.45 -22.27 21.83
CA PHE A 119 4.48 -21.73 20.90
C PHE A 119 4.37 -22.60 19.63
N TRP A 120 5.49 -23.08 19.10
CA TRP A 120 5.54 -23.78 17.81
C TRP A 120 5.03 -25.23 17.86
N ALA A 121 4.91 -25.79 19.06
CA ALA A 121 4.45 -27.17 19.23
C ALA A 121 3.03 -27.36 18.66
N GLY A 122 2.89 -28.36 17.79
CA GLY A 122 1.62 -28.75 17.18
C GLY A 122 1.19 -27.93 15.97
N LEU A 123 1.87 -26.83 15.63
CA LEU A 123 1.60 -26.04 14.43
C LEU A 123 2.20 -26.73 13.18
N LYS A 124 1.57 -26.51 12.02
CA LYS A 124 1.99 -27.03 10.71
C LYS A 124 1.98 -25.92 9.66
N PRO A 125 2.94 -25.87 8.72
CA PRO A 125 2.94 -24.89 7.64
C PRO A 125 1.79 -25.11 6.67
N ALA A 126 1.16 -24.00 6.27
CA ALA A 126 0.20 -23.95 5.18
C ALA A 126 0.88 -23.97 3.82
N THR A 127 0.12 -24.28 2.79
CA THR A 127 0.59 -24.33 1.41
C THR A 127 -0.13 -23.28 0.58
N LEU A 128 0.63 -22.44 -0.13
CA LEU A 128 0.08 -21.46 -1.08
C LEU A 128 -0.35 -22.13 -2.38
N ALA A 129 -1.49 -21.70 -2.92
CA ALA A 129 -2.02 -22.18 -4.21
C ALA A 129 -1.33 -21.52 -5.41
N GLU A 130 -1.52 -22.07 -6.60
CA GLU A 130 -1.38 -21.38 -7.87
C GLU A 130 -2.53 -20.35 -8.04
N PRO A 131 -2.57 -19.51 -9.10
CA PRO A 131 -3.70 -18.63 -9.33
C PRO A 131 -5.02 -19.40 -9.28
N VAL A 132 -5.95 -18.93 -8.46
CA VAL A 132 -7.26 -19.55 -8.31
C VAL A 132 -8.05 -19.42 -9.62
N LYS A 133 -8.80 -20.47 -9.97
CA LYS A 133 -9.69 -20.47 -11.14
C LYS A 133 -11.11 -20.08 -10.73
N LYS A 134 -11.86 -19.55 -11.68
CA LYS A 134 -13.23 -19.07 -11.48
C LYS A 134 -14.17 -20.14 -10.92
N GLU A 135 -13.93 -21.39 -11.26
CA GLU A 135 -14.79 -22.54 -10.90
C GLU A 135 -14.44 -23.15 -9.54
N GLU A 136 -13.35 -22.69 -8.89
CA GLU A 136 -12.92 -23.23 -7.60
C GLU A 136 -13.81 -22.71 -6.47
N GLU A 137 -14.20 -23.61 -5.56
CA GLU A 137 -14.90 -23.24 -4.33
C GLU A 137 -13.94 -22.55 -3.37
N ILE A 138 -14.18 -21.27 -3.10
CA ILE A 138 -13.35 -20.45 -2.22
C ILE A 138 -14.06 -20.30 -0.86
N GLN A 139 -13.28 -20.29 0.21
CA GLN A 139 -13.76 -20.06 1.58
C GLN A 139 -12.82 -19.09 2.29
N ILE A 140 -13.37 -18.28 3.19
CA ILE A 140 -12.61 -17.43 4.12
C ILE A 140 -12.62 -18.10 5.47
N ILE A 141 -11.45 -18.18 6.13
CA ILE A 141 -11.32 -18.79 7.45
C ILE A 141 -10.74 -17.79 8.45
N ARG A 142 -11.26 -17.81 9.68
CA ARG A 142 -10.72 -17.01 10.80
C ARG A 142 -11.03 -17.63 12.15
N TRP A 143 -10.26 -17.24 13.16
CA TRP A 143 -10.62 -17.46 14.55
C TRP A 143 -11.66 -16.42 15.01
N ARG A 144 -12.78 -16.86 15.57
CA ARG A 144 -13.79 -16.02 16.19
C ARG A 144 -14.27 -16.63 17.50
N ALA A 145 -14.04 -15.94 18.61
CA ALA A 145 -14.42 -16.39 19.95
C ALA A 145 -13.95 -17.84 20.28
N GLY A 146 -12.77 -18.22 19.76
CA GLY A 146 -12.17 -19.55 19.99
C GLY A 146 -12.73 -20.68 19.13
N ASN A 147 -13.50 -20.35 18.09
CA ASN A 147 -13.97 -21.30 17.09
C ASN A 147 -13.43 -20.89 15.71
N LEU A 148 -13.12 -21.89 14.90
CA LEU A 148 -12.76 -21.64 13.50
C LEU A 148 -14.04 -21.38 12.70
N GLU A 149 -14.22 -20.14 12.28
CA GLU A 149 -15.30 -19.74 11.39
C GLU A 149 -14.88 -19.94 9.94
N VAL A 150 -15.75 -20.57 9.14
CA VAL A 150 -15.55 -20.82 7.71
C VAL A 150 -16.75 -20.27 6.95
N ARG A 151 -16.53 -19.41 5.96
CA ARG A 151 -17.56 -18.82 5.11
C ARG A 151 -17.22 -18.96 3.64
N LYS A 152 -18.23 -19.16 2.82
CA LYS A 152 -18.06 -19.19 1.36
C LYS A 152 -17.71 -17.81 0.82
N ALA A 153 -16.92 -17.82 -0.24
CA ALA A 153 -16.64 -16.67 -1.06
C ALA A 153 -16.68 -17.05 -2.53
N GLU A 154 -17.05 -16.11 -3.37
CA GLU A 154 -17.19 -16.29 -4.82
C GLU A 154 -16.10 -15.50 -5.54
N PHE A 155 -15.48 -16.11 -6.54
CA PHE A 155 -14.53 -15.43 -7.41
C PHE A 155 -15.24 -14.31 -8.19
N SER A 156 -14.70 -13.11 -8.14
CA SER A 156 -15.15 -11.99 -8.96
C SER A 156 -14.20 -11.76 -10.13
N ARG A 157 -12.99 -11.30 -9.86
CA ARG A 157 -11.96 -11.04 -10.88
C ARG A 157 -10.58 -10.85 -10.25
N PHE A 158 -9.55 -10.84 -11.10
CA PHE A 158 -8.28 -10.20 -10.76
C PHE A 158 -8.31 -8.73 -11.21
N THR A 159 -7.62 -7.88 -10.47
CA THR A 159 -7.49 -6.45 -10.76
C THR A 159 -6.10 -5.95 -10.38
N VAL A 160 -5.76 -4.74 -10.79
CA VAL A 160 -4.53 -4.05 -10.39
C VAL A 160 -4.92 -2.81 -9.60
N SER A 161 -4.49 -2.76 -8.35
CA SER A 161 -4.84 -1.67 -7.43
C SER A 161 -3.75 -1.53 -6.36
N HIS A 162 -3.87 -0.52 -5.53
CA HIS A 162 -2.97 -0.29 -4.40
C HIS A 162 -3.61 -0.70 -3.07
N PRO A 163 -2.84 -1.19 -2.09
CA PRO A 163 -3.34 -1.42 -0.74
C PRO A 163 -3.58 -0.08 -0.03
N ASN A 164 -4.33 -0.10 1.08
CA ASN A 164 -4.68 1.11 1.83
C ASN A 164 -3.47 1.91 2.33
N MET A 165 -2.34 1.27 2.54
CA MET A 165 -1.15 1.87 3.16
C MET A 165 -0.18 2.50 2.17
N SER A 166 -0.25 2.17 0.89
CA SER A 166 0.70 2.61 -0.14
C SER A 166 -0.02 2.88 -1.45
N ASP A 167 0.59 3.71 -2.30
CA ASP A 167 0.15 3.90 -3.69
C ASP A 167 0.84 2.91 -4.67
N ALA A 168 1.65 1.98 -4.15
CA ALA A 168 2.23 0.92 -4.98
C ALA A 168 1.14 -0.02 -5.50
N VAL A 169 1.00 -0.11 -6.81
CA VAL A 169 -0.01 -0.96 -7.45
C VAL A 169 0.54 -2.35 -7.73
N HIS A 170 -0.30 -3.35 -7.54
CA HIS A 170 0.02 -4.75 -7.85
C HIS A 170 -1.28 -5.55 -8.05
N VAL A 171 -1.14 -6.79 -8.54
CA VAL A 171 -2.27 -7.67 -8.73
C VAL A 171 -3.00 -7.96 -7.40
N GLN A 172 -4.31 -7.93 -7.45
CA GLN A 172 -5.23 -8.28 -6.36
C GLN A 172 -6.31 -9.22 -6.88
N LEU A 173 -6.86 -10.03 -5.98
CA LEU A 173 -8.01 -10.87 -6.23
C LEU A 173 -9.23 -10.25 -5.53
N GLU A 174 -10.29 -10.01 -6.28
CA GLU A 174 -11.59 -9.59 -5.74
C GLU A 174 -12.49 -10.81 -5.54
N LEU A 175 -13.06 -10.92 -4.34
CA LEU A 175 -14.03 -11.95 -3.98
C LEU A 175 -15.32 -11.31 -3.47
N GLY A 176 -16.46 -11.97 -3.72
CA GLY A 176 -17.73 -11.68 -3.08
C GLY A 176 -17.96 -12.60 -1.87
N SER A 177 -18.38 -12.07 -0.71
CA SER A 177 -18.75 -12.86 0.46
C SER A 177 -19.68 -12.11 1.38
N GLU A 178 -20.53 -12.85 2.10
CA GLU A 178 -21.39 -12.31 3.17
C GLU A 178 -20.71 -12.29 4.55
N ILE A 179 -19.42 -12.62 4.62
CA ILE A 179 -18.66 -12.54 5.88
C ILE A 179 -18.42 -11.08 6.25
N ASP A 180 -18.66 -10.72 7.52
CA ASP A 180 -18.45 -9.38 8.03
C ASP A 180 -17.18 -9.24 8.86
N GLY A 181 -16.58 -8.04 8.86
CA GLY A 181 -15.47 -7.66 9.73
C GLY A 181 -14.20 -8.46 9.46
N VAL A 182 -13.89 -8.69 8.19
CA VAL A 182 -12.63 -9.23 7.69
C VAL A 182 -11.80 -8.11 7.03
N GLY A 183 -10.58 -8.41 6.64
CA GLY A 183 -9.62 -7.45 6.09
C GLY A 183 -8.36 -7.34 6.96
N TRP A 184 -8.22 -8.29 7.88
CA TRP A 184 -7.12 -8.38 8.83
C TRP A 184 -6.31 -9.65 8.62
N SER A 185 -5.98 -9.95 7.35
CA SER A 185 -5.14 -11.10 6.96
C SER A 185 -5.82 -12.46 7.04
N GLU A 186 -7.14 -12.54 7.02
CA GLU A 186 -7.84 -13.81 6.98
C GLU A 186 -7.47 -14.57 5.70
N PRO A 187 -7.10 -15.86 5.81
CA PRO A 187 -6.82 -16.66 4.64
C PRO A 187 -8.07 -16.92 3.80
N ALA A 188 -7.98 -16.67 2.49
CA ALA A 188 -8.86 -17.23 1.49
C ALA A 188 -8.29 -18.57 1.04
N ILE A 189 -9.10 -19.63 1.07
CA ILE A 189 -8.66 -21.01 0.79
C ILE A 189 -9.50 -21.62 -0.33
N ALA A 190 -8.85 -22.50 -1.12
CA ALA A 190 -9.50 -23.40 -2.06
C ALA A 190 -8.98 -24.82 -1.83
N GLY A 191 -9.87 -25.75 -1.49
CA GLY A 191 -9.49 -27.10 -1.12
C GLY A 191 -8.55 -27.12 0.09
N SER A 192 -7.31 -27.59 -0.11
CA SER A 192 -6.28 -27.70 0.95
C SER A 192 -5.22 -26.60 0.89
N LYS A 193 -5.39 -25.57 0.05
CA LYS A 193 -4.37 -24.56 -0.21
C LYS A 193 -4.92 -23.15 0.02
N VAL A 194 -4.01 -22.24 0.36
CA VAL A 194 -4.33 -20.82 0.54
C VAL A 194 -4.21 -20.11 -0.81
N VAL A 195 -5.26 -19.45 -1.26
CA VAL A 195 -5.30 -18.68 -2.50
C VAL A 195 -4.94 -17.21 -2.29
N GLY A 196 -4.95 -16.73 -1.05
CA GLY A 196 -4.50 -15.39 -0.70
C GLY A 196 -4.86 -14.97 0.73
N LEU A 197 -4.54 -13.72 1.07
CA LEU A 197 -4.86 -13.08 2.35
C LEU A 197 -5.79 -11.89 2.13
N VAL A 198 -6.93 -11.87 2.81
CA VAL A 198 -7.88 -10.74 2.79
C VAL A 198 -7.25 -9.56 3.50
N PHE A 199 -7.18 -8.40 2.85
CA PHE A 199 -6.60 -7.19 3.45
C PHE A 199 -7.57 -6.00 3.49
N SER A 200 -8.71 -6.09 2.82
CA SER A 200 -9.74 -5.04 2.83
C SER A 200 -11.12 -5.63 2.57
N GLN A 201 -12.12 -4.98 3.12
CA GLN A 201 -13.53 -5.27 2.88
C GLN A 201 -14.30 -3.98 2.64
N SER A 202 -15.15 -3.98 1.61
CA SER A 202 -16.12 -2.91 1.33
C SER A 202 -17.48 -3.54 1.01
N GLY A 203 -18.41 -3.49 1.96
CA GLY A 203 -19.66 -4.25 1.85
C GLY A 203 -19.36 -5.74 1.69
N ASN A 204 -19.92 -6.36 0.65
CA ASN A 204 -19.71 -7.78 0.35
C ASN A 204 -18.46 -8.05 -0.51
N GLN A 205 -17.72 -7.02 -0.91
CA GLN A 205 -16.49 -7.18 -1.69
C GLN A 205 -15.27 -7.27 -0.79
N LEU A 206 -14.45 -8.27 -1.03
CA LEU A 206 -13.19 -8.52 -0.37
C LEU A 206 -12.04 -8.30 -1.34
N GLN A 207 -10.99 -7.62 -0.88
CA GLN A 207 -9.73 -7.50 -1.59
C GLN A 207 -8.68 -8.43 -0.95
N VAL A 208 -8.04 -9.22 -1.78
CA VAL A 208 -7.18 -10.33 -1.38
C VAL A 208 -5.82 -10.20 -2.06
N LEU A 209 -4.74 -10.30 -1.30
CA LEU A 209 -3.39 -10.48 -1.84
C LEU A 209 -3.27 -11.91 -2.38
N PRO A 210 -3.12 -12.12 -3.68
CA PRO A 210 -3.13 -13.48 -4.24
C PRO A 210 -1.85 -14.24 -3.91
N SER A 211 -1.99 -15.55 -3.69
CA SER A 211 -0.89 -16.42 -3.28
C SER A 211 0.33 -16.41 -4.22
N PRO A 212 0.23 -16.29 -5.55
CA PRO A 212 1.42 -16.18 -6.39
C PRO A 212 2.23 -14.90 -6.15
N PHE A 213 1.55 -13.76 -5.90
CA PHE A 213 2.22 -12.51 -5.52
C PHE A 213 2.93 -12.66 -4.17
N ILE A 214 2.25 -13.22 -3.16
CA ILE A 214 2.84 -13.50 -1.86
C ILE A 214 4.06 -14.41 -2.00
N ARG A 215 3.94 -15.50 -2.74
CA ARG A 215 5.02 -16.49 -2.96
C ARG A 215 6.24 -15.84 -3.61
N SER A 216 6.03 -15.02 -4.65
CA SER A 216 7.14 -14.39 -5.36
C SER A 216 7.98 -13.49 -4.43
N ILE A 217 7.34 -12.74 -3.53
CA ILE A 217 8.01 -11.90 -2.55
C ILE A 217 8.75 -12.74 -1.50
N LEU A 218 8.10 -13.76 -0.92
CA LEU A 218 8.72 -14.62 0.08
C LEU A 218 9.94 -15.38 -0.47
N ASP A 219 9.85 -15.86 -1.72
CA ASP A 219 10.97 -16.56 -2.39
C ASP A 219 12.12 -15.60 -2.70
N ALA A 220 11.81 -14.37 -3.15
CA ALA A 220 12.83 -13.36 -3.39
C ALA A 220 13.51 -12.91 -2.08
N GLN A 221 12.75 -12.77 -0.98
CA GLN A 221 13.27 -12.48 0.34
C GLN A 221 14.22 -13.57 0.82
N LYS A 222 13.82 -14.84 0.74
CA LYS A 222 14.67 -15.98 1.14
C LYS A 222 15.99 -16.05 0.36
N LYS A 223 15.96 -15.64 -0.91
CA LYS A 223 17.14 -15.59 -1.79
C LYS A 223 17.97 -14.32 -1.64
N GLY A 224 17.53 -13.35 -0.84
CA GLY A 224 18.17 -12.03 -0.69
C GLY A 224 18.08 -11.15 -1.92
N HIS A 225 17.12 -11.39 -2.83
CA HIS A 225 16.95 -10.66 -4.07
C HIS A 225 15.84 -9.60 -4.00
N TYR A 226 14.99 -9.63 -2.98
CA TYR A 226 13.91 -8.67 -2.82
C TYR A 226 14.45 -7.30 -2.44
N LYS A 227 14.14 -6.28 -3.26
CA LYS A 227 14.59 -4.89 -3.09
C LYS A 227 13.44 -3.90 -2.87
N GLY A 228 12.24 -4.41 -2.61
CA GLY A 228 11.00 -3.65 -2.57
C GLY A 228 10.28 -3.64 -3.92
N LEU A 229 9.03 -3.19 -3.93
CA LEU A 229 8.24 -3.11 -5.15
C LEU A 229 8.80 -2.05 -6.09
N GLY A 230 8.86 -2.38 -7.37
CA GLY A 230 9.08 -1.43 -8.46
C GLY A 230 7.76 -0.82 -8.94
N TYR A 231 7.84 0.31 -9.67
CA TYR A 231 6.68 0.91 -10.31
C TYR A 231 7.10 1.62 -11.59
N PHE A 232 6.11 1.98 -12.44
CA PHE A 232 6.33 2.86 -13.57
C PHE A 232 6.14 4.31 -13.13
N ASP A 233 7.21 5.10 -13.19
CA ASP A 233 7.28 6.50 -12.74
C ASP A 233 6.97 7.49 -13.89
N PHE A 234 6.15 7.08 -14.82
CA PHE A 234 5.67 7.91 -15.91
C PHE A 234 4.14 7.91 -15.94
N THR A 235 3.58 9.02 -16.41
CA THR A 235 2.14 9.13 -16.59
C THR A 235 1.77 8.84 -18.04
N TRP A 236 0.69 8.13 -18.25
CA TRP A 236 0.17 7.77 -19.57
C TRP A 236 -1.34 8.02 -19.65
N GLN A 237 -1.85 8.06 -20.85
CA GLN A 237 -3.28 8.11 -21.12
C GLN A 237 -3.70 7.01 -22.08
N PRO A 238 -4.95 6.51 -21.97
CA PRO A 238 -5.55 5.62 -22.95
C PRO A 238 -5.54 6.25 -24.35
N ALA A 239 -5.42 5.40 -25.38
CA ALA A 239 -5.41 5.80 -26.77
C ALA A 239 -6.59 5.19 -27.54
N GLU A 240 -7.77 5.13 -26.92
CA GLU A 240 -9.00 4.57 -27.51
C GLU A 240 -9.47 5.35 -28.75
N ASN A 241 -9.20 6.67 -28.79
CA ASN A 241 -9.45 7.45 -29.98
C ASN A 241 -8.36 7.18 -31.03
N PRO A 242 -8.68 6.51 -32.17
CA PRO A 242 -7.69 6.15 -33.18
C PRO A 242 -7.01 7.38 -33.80
N GLU A 243 -7.65 8.53 -33.84
CA GLU A 243 -7.08 9.78 -34.37
C GLU A 243 -5.84 10.23 -33.57
N THR A 244 -5.77 9.91 -32.28
CA THR A 244 -4.59 10.16 -31.45
C THR A 244 -3.38 9.37 -31.97
N LEU A 245 -3.58 8.10 -32.28
CA LEU A 245 -2.53 7.21 -32.80
C LEU A 245 -2.12 7.60 -34.22
N ASP A 246 -3.09 8.04 -35.06
CA ASP A 246 -2.82 8.57 -36.40
C ASP A 246 -2.04 9.89 -36.37
N TYR A 247 -2.39 10.79 -35.43
CA TYR A 247 -1.64 12.03 -35.19
C TYR A 247 -0.18 11.74 -34.81
N LEU A 248 0.06 10.68 -34.04
CA LEU A 248 1.39 10.22 -33.65
C LEU A 248 2.02 9.29 -34.70
N LYS A 249 1.37 9.17 -35.89
CA LYS A 249 1.84 8.41 -37.05
C LYS A 249 2.11 6.95 -36.77
N LEU A 250 1.29 6.31 -35.89
CA LEU A 250 1.40 4.89 -35.64
C LEU A 250 0.99 4.10 -36.89
N GLU A 251 1.89 3.31 -37.42
CA GLU A 251 1.63 2.40 -38.54
C GLU A 251 1.19 1.03 -38.03
N GLY A 252 0.33 0.37 -38.80
CA GLY A 252 -0.17 -0.98 -38.51
C GLY A 252 -1.33 -0.98 -37.51
N GLU A 253 -1.33 -1.96 -36.60
CA GLU A 253 -2.39 -2.18 -35.64
C GLU A 253 -2.46 -1.03 -34.62
N LYS A 254 -3.68 -0.51 -34.39
CA LYS A 254 -3.93 0.56 -33.42
C LYS A 254 -3.97 -0.02 -32.02
N ARG A 255 -2.89 0.11 -31.28
CA ARG A 255 -2.71 -0.39 -29.91
C ARG A 255 -1.73 0.47 -29.11
N GLY A 256 -1.64 0.20 -27.82
CA GLY A 256 -0.75 0.90 -26.92
C GLY A 256 -1.37 2.13 -26.27
N VAL A 257 -0.66 2.71 -25.34
CA VAL A 257 -1.02 3.90 -24.59
C VAL A 257 -0.02 5.02 -24.83
N VAL A 258 -0.45 6.28 -24.67
CA VAL A 258 0.41 7.44 -24.93
C VAL A 258 1.04 7.89 -23.63
N VAL A 259 2.37 7.96 -23.57
CA VAL A 259 3.12 8.58 -22.48
C VAL A 259 2.91 10.09 -22.54
N ILE A 260 2.39 10.68 -21.45
CA ILE A 260 2.09 12.12 -21.36
C ILE A 260 3.08 12.88 -20.52
N ASP A 261 3.66 12.23 -19.50
CA ASP A 261 4.68 12.83 -18.65
C ASP A 261 5.71 11.80 -18.18
N VAL A 262 6.96 12.25 -18.08
CA VAL A 262 8.08 11.45 -17.56
C VAL A 262 8.84 12.33 -16.57
N PRO A 263 8.89 11.96 -15.28
CA PRO A 263 9.58 12.76 -14.27
C PRO A 263 11.07 12.97 -14.60
N ASP A 264 11.49 14.23 -14.65
CA ASP A 264 12.82 14.67 -15.07
C ASP A 264 13.92 14.44 -14.01
N LYS A 265 13.63 13.73 -12.92
CA LYS A 265 14.39 13.84 -11.67
C LYS A 265 15.52 12.85 -11.46
N ARG A 266 15.60 11.76 -12.23
CA ARG A 266 16.50 10.64 -11.91
C ARG A 266 17.49 10.29 -12.99
N ASP A 267 17.26 10.75 -14.20
CA ASP A 267 18.14 10.46 -15.33
C ASP A 267 18.30 11.70 -16.19
N THR A 268 19.53 12.08 -16.47
CA THR A 268 19.85 13.17 -17.40
C THR A 268 19.45 12.84 -18.85
N HIS A 269 19.09 11.57 -19.11
CA HIS A 269 18.66 11.08 -20.42
C HIS A 269 17.50 10.09 -20.27
N PRO A 270 16.26 10.56 -20.06
CA PRO A 270 15.11 9.68 -19.89
C PRO A 270 14.93 8.79 -21.11
N VAL A 271 14.81 7.48 -20.89
CA VAL A 271 14.62 6.48 -21.97
C VAL A 271 13.24 6.60 -22.62
N LEU A 272 12.23 7.06 -21.86
CA LEU A 272 10.89 7.42 -22.35
C LEU A 272 10.79 8.92 -22.56
N LYS A 273 9.86 9.31 -23.44
CA LYS A 273 9.55 10.71 -23.72
C LYS A 273 8.04 10.92 -23.81
N PRO A 274 7.54 12.10 -23.45
CA PRO A 274 6.17 12.47 -23.78
C PRO A 274 5.90 12.26 -25.28
N ARG A 275 4.71 11.73 -25.60
CA ARG A 275 4.24 11.35 -26.94
C ARG A 275 4.78 9.99 -27.44
N ASP A 276 5.58 9.25 -26.70
CA ASP A 276 5.83 7.85 -27.01
C ASP A 276 4.52 7.06 -26.91
N ILE A 277 4.29 6.13 -27.82
CA ILE A 277 3.23 5.14 -27.70
C ILE A 277 3.87 3.88 -27.14
N LEU A 278 3.50 3.46 -25.95
CA LEU A 278 3.97 2.23 -25.33
C LEU A 278 3.19 1.04 -25.88
N LEU A 279 3.85 0.23 -26.69
CA LEU A 279 3.26 -0.89 -27.40
C LEU A 279 3.38 -2.23 -26.66
N GLN A 280 4.52 -2.43 -25.95
CA GLN A 280 4.80 -3.67 -25.22
C GLN A 280 5.60 -3.39 -23.96
N VAL A 281 5.39 -4.23 -22.95
CA VAL A 281 6.20 -4.31 -21.73
C VAL A 281 6.60 -5.77 -21.54
N ASP A 282 7.90 -6.07 -21.51
CA ASP A 282 8.47 -7.41 -21.36
C ASP A 282 7.90 -8.47 -22.33
N GLY A 283 7.53 -8.04 -23.53
CA GLY A 283 6.94 -8.90 -24.56
C GLY A 283 5.43 -9.05 -24.48
N PHE A 284 4.77 -8.50 -23.46
CA PHE A 284 3.31 -8.42 -23.41
C PHE A 284 2.83 -7.21 -24.21
N ASP A 285 1.90 -7.44 -25.13
CA ASP A 285 1.24 -6.38 -25.87
C ASP A 285 0.34 -5.57 -24.94
N VAL A 286 0.38 -4.26 -25.09
CA VAL A 286 -0.47 -3.31 -24.37
C VAL A 286 -1.55 -2.84 -25.33
N ASP A 287 -2.82 -2.91 -24.95
CA ASP A 287 -3.94 -2.41 -25.73
C ASP A 287 -4.15 -0.89 -25.57
N THR A 288 -5.19 -0.35 -26.20
CA THR A 288 -5.49 1.10 -26.15
C THR A 288 -6.03 1.58 -24.81
N GLN A 289 -6.44 0.68 -23.91
CA GLN A 289 -6.90 1.00 -22.56
C GLN A 289 -5.77 0.85 -21.53
N GLY A 290 -4.64 0.27 -21.91
CA GLY A 290 -3.50 0.02 -21.04
C GLY A 290 -3.50 -1.39 -20.45
N ASP A 291 -4.35 -2.26 -20.94
CA ASP A 291 -4.41 -3.64 -20.47
C ASP A 291 -3.47 -4.55 -21.28
N TYR A 292 -3.05 -5.61 -20.62
CA TYR A 292 -2.35 -6.75 -21.24
C TYR A 292 -3.04 -8.06 -20.83
N VAL A 293 -2.77 -9.14 -21.56
CA VAL A 293 -3.32 -10.45 -21.25
C VAL A 293 -2.31 -11.30 -20.49
N ASP A 294 -2.64 -11.65 -19.24
CA ASP A 294 -1.88 -12.60 -18.42
C ASP A 294 -2.52 -14.00 -18.48
N ALA A 295 -1.70 -15.03 -18.65
CA ALA A 295 -2.18 -16.40 -18.76
C ALA A 295 -2.89 -16.94 -17.49
N GLY A 296 -2.53 -16.40 -16.30
CA GLY A 296 -3.09 -16.82 -15.01
C GLY A 296 -4.17 -15.89 -14.48
N TYR A 297 -4.17 -14.62 -14.89
CA TYR A 297 -5.03 -13.59 -14.31
C TYR A 297 -6.03 -12.98 -15.30
N GLY A 298 -5.88 -13.24 -16.62
CA GLY A 298 -6.70 -12.63 -17.66
C GLY A 298 -6.23 -11.20 -17.99
N HIS A 299 -7.18 -10.30 -18.28
CA HIS A 299 -6.89 -8.91 -18.62
C HIS A 299 -6.52 -8.12 -17.35
N LEU A 300 -5.37 -7.48 -17.35
CA LEU A 300 -4.86 -6.65 -16.27
C LEU A 300 -4.21 -5.38 -16.80
N LEU A 301 -4.30 -4.27 -16.06
CA LEU A 301 -3.54 -3.07 -16.33
C LEU A 301 -2.03 -3.35 -16.34
N MET A 302 -1.32 -2.72 -17.27
CA MET A 302 0.12 -2.92 -17.50
C MET A 302 1.01 -2.59 -16.29
N GLU A 303 0.52 -1.79 -15.34
CA GLU A 303 1.23 -1.48 -14.10
C GLU A 303 1.60 -2.73 -13.31
N ASN A 304 0.81 -3.81 -13.41
CA ASN A 304 1.15 -5.09 -12.82
C ASN A 304 2.50 -5.65 -13.31
N LEU A 305 2.92 -5.29 -14.53
CA LEU A 305 4.19 -5.75 -15.11
C LEU A 305 5.42 -5.18 -14.37
N SER A 306 5.26 -4.10 -13.61
CA SER A 306 6.31 -3.56 -12.73
C SER A 306 6.56 -4.43 -11.49
N THR A 307 5.58 -5.25 -11.08
CA THR A 307 5.63 -6.11 -9.88
C THR A 307 5.51 -7.60 -10.22
N ARG A 308 5.35 -7.97 -11.49
CA ARG A 308 5.24 -9.34 -11.95
C ARG A 308 6.60 -10.04 -11.95
N ASN A 309 6.97 -10.62 -10.81
CA ASN A 309 8.29 -11.24 -10.57
C ASN A 309 9.47 -10.28 -10.81
N LYS A 310 9.27 -9.00 -10.52
CA LYS A 310 10.26 -7.92 -10.62
C LYS A 310 10.27 -7.07 -9.37
N TRP A 311 11.43 -6.46 -9.14
CA TRP A 311 11.68 -5.64 -7.95
C TRP A 311 12.27 -4.30 -8.34
N ALA A 312 12.35 -3.39 -7.40
CA ALA A 312 13.04 -2.11 -7.58
C ALA A 312 14.46 -2.32 -8.13
N GLY A 313 14.83 -1.54 -9.15
CA GLY A 313 16.11 -1.62 -9.86
C GLY A 313 16.16 -2.65 -10.99
N ASP A 314 15.17 -3.53 -11.12
CA ASP A 314 15.11 -4.50 -12.22
C ASP A 314 14.78 -3.81 -13.55
N PRO A 315 15.27 -4.33 -14.68
CA PRO A 315 14.94 -3.80 -15.99
C PRO A 315 13.56 -4.25 -16.47
N ALA A 316 12.77 -3.34 -17.03
CA ALA A 316 11.61 -3.62 -17.85
C ALA A 316 11.97 -3.31 -19.32
N ARG A 317 11.73 -4.25 -20.24
CA ARG A 317 11.96 -4.05 -21.66
C ARG A 317 10.70 -3.47 -22.26
N LEU A 318 10.77 -2.27 -22.80
CA LEU A 318 9.64 -1.57 -23.39
C LEU A 318 9.84 -1.49 -24.90
N LYS A 319 8.78 -1.73 -25.66
CA LYS A 319 8.70 -1.38 -27.08
C LYS A 319 7.83 -0.14 -27.22
N VAL A 320 8.41 0.92 -27.73
CA VAL A 320 7.73 2.19 -27.93
C VAL A 320 7.71 2.58 -29.40
N TRP A 321 6.67 3.30 -29.81
CA TRP A 321 6.63 3.99 -31.09
C TRP A 321 6.98 5.44 -30.86
N ARG A 322 8.01 5.90 -31.54
CA ARG A 322 8.55 7.27 -31.44
C ARG A 322 8.99 7.77 -32.81
N ASP A 323 8.53 8.96 -33.21
CA ASP A 323 8.94 9.63 -34.46
C ASP A 323 8.81 8.74 -35.71
N GLY A 324 7.70 8.00 -35.83
CA GLY A 324 7.39 7.16 -37.00
C GLY A 324 8.13 5.81 -37.04
N ARG A 325 8.69 5.33 -35.95
CA ARG A 325 9.37 4.03 -35.87
C ARG A 325 9.26 3.36 -34.50
N ALA A 326 9.25 2.03 -34.50
CA ALA A 326 9.34 1.24 -33.27
C ALA A 326 10.78 1.25 -32.73
N GLN A 327 10.93 1.37 -31.40
CA GLN A 327 12.19 1.35 -30.68
C GLN A 327 12.08 0.46 -29.45
N ASP A 328 13.13 -0.29 -29.15
CA ASP A 328 13.24 -1.04 -27.91
C ASP A 328 14.05 -0.21 -26.91
N VAL A 329 13.51 0.00 -25.71
CA VAL A 329 14.17 0.73 -24.63
C VAL A 329 14.16 -0.12 -23.36
N VAL A 330 15.15 0.08 -22.50
CA VAL A 330 15.23 -0.58 -21.20
C VAL A 330 14.96 0.44 -20.12
N TYR A 331 13.82 0.24 -19.44
CA TYR A 331 13.39 1.06 -18.32
C TYR A 331 13.81 0.40 -17.00
N ARG A 332 14.45 1.13 -16.10
CA ARG A 332 14.77 0.62 -14.76
C ARG A 332 13.68 1.04 -13.78
N LEU A 333 13.07 0.05 -13.15
CA LEU A 333 11.98 0.28 -12.20
C LEU A 333 12.49 1.01 -10.95
N PRO A 334 12.03 2.23 -10.66
CA PRO A 334 12.32 2.87 -9.38
C PRO A 334 11.61 2.15 -8.24
N LYS A 335 12.09 2.36 -7.01
CA LYS A 335 11.48 1.81 -5.80
C LYS A 335 10.21 2.61 -5.46
N ALA A 336 9.11 1.93 -5.22
CA ALA A 336 7.82 2.57 -4.95
C ALA A 336 7.83 3.46 -3.69
N GLU A 337 8.58 3.06 -2.64
CA GLU A 337 8.73 3.86 -1.42
C GLU A 337 9.49 5.17 -1.64
N ASP A 338 10.39 5.22 -2.62
CA ASP A 338 11.24 6.37 -2.90
C ASP A 338 10.61 7.36 -3.89
N ALA A 339 9.33 7.19 -4.22
CA ALA A 339 8.63 8.09 -5.11
C ALA A 339 8.64 9.53 -4.57
N ALA A 340 9.32 10.42 -5.29
CA ALA A 340 9.34 11.84 -4.94
C ALA A 340 7.96 12.45 -5.23
N ARG A 341 7.27 12.92 -4.18
CA ARG A 341 5.93 13.52 -4.28
C ARG A 341 5.90 14.80 -3.49
N LEU A 342 5.19 15.80 -4.01
CA LEU A 342 5.02 17.08 -3.31
C LEU A 342 4.27 16.90 -1.98
N VAL A 343 3.30 15.99 -1.95
CA VAL A 343 2.63 15.49 -0.73
C VAL A 343 3.08 14.05 -0.52
N PRO A 344 4.11 13.81 0.30
CA PRO A 344 4.66 12.49 0.49
C PRO A 344 3.67 11.57 1.23
N GLU A 345 3.80 10.28 0.99
CA GLU A 345 3.27 9.30 1.93
C GLU A 345 3.99 9.49 3.27
N ALA A 346 3.24 9.37 4.36
CA ALA A 346 3.90 9.47 5.65
C ALA A 346 4.81 8.27 5.86
N PRO A 347 6.02 8.48 6.38
CA PRO A 347 6.89 7.39 6.76
C PRO A 347 6.20 6.56 7.84
N PHE A 348 6.32 5.23 7.72
CA PHE A 348 5.85 4.31 8.74
C PHE A 348 6.74 4.40 9.99
N GLU A 349 6.14 4.17 11.16
CA GLU A 349 6.84 4.14 12.45
C GLU A 349 7.47 5.48 12.89
N GLN A 350 6.93 6.59 12.40
CA GLN A 350 7.36 7.94 12.78
C GLN A 350 6.20 8.74 13.40
N GLU A 351 6.55 9.58 14.40
CA GLU A 351 5.62 10.54 14.96
C GLU A 351 5.32 11.65 13.93
N PRO A 352 4.09 12.24 13.95
CA PRO A 352 3.80 13.40 13.12
C PRO A 352 4.75 14.55 13.42
N GLU A 353 5.26 15.19 12.39
CA GLU A 353 6.08 16.38 12.52
C GLU A 353 5.21 17.61 12.76
N TYR A 354 5.64 18.49 13.63
CA TYR A 354 4.99 19.78 13.87
C TYR A 354 5.93 20.80 14.54
N VAL A 355 5.56 22.06 14.43
CA VAL A 355 6.13 23.18 15.18
C VAL A 355 4.99 24.02 15.71
N ILE A 356 5.06 24.40 17.00
CA ILE A 356 4.14 25.33 17.64
C ILE A 356 4.90 26.61 17.97
N ALA A 357 4.43 27.75 17.50
CA ALA A 357 5.01 29.05 17.74
C ALA A 357 3.91 30.09 18.04
N GLY A 358 3.85 30.61 19.27
CA GLY A 358 2.83 31.57 19.69
C GLY A 358 1.39 31.05 19.57
N GLY A 359 1.19 29.73 19.61
CA GLY A 359 -0.10 29.06 19.40
C GLY A 359 -0.41 28.70 17.96
N LEU A 360 0.38 29.14 16.98
CA LEU A 360 0.27 28.70 15.59
C LEU A 360 0.89 27.33 15.45
N VAL A 361 0.17 26.36 14.91
CA VAL A 361 0.61 24.98 14.69
C VAL A 361 0.92 24.76 13.22
N PHE A 362 2.16 24.43 12.93
CA PHE A 362 2.65 24.16 11.58
C PHE A 362 2.95 22.69 11.40
N GLN A 363 2.58 22.13 10.24
CA GLN A 363 2.84 20.75 9.88
C GLN A 363 3.26 20.63 8.42
N PRO A 364 4.01 19.59 8.02
CA PRO A 364 4.16 19.26 6.61
C PRO A 364 2.82 18.73 6.08
N LEU A 365 2.46 19.09 4.86
CA LEU A 365 1.30 18.51 4.19
C LEU A 365 1.69 17.10 3.73
N THR A 366 1.13 16.09 4.39
CA THR A 366 1.36 14.67 4.10
C THR A 366 0.06 13.96 3.75
N LYS A 367 0.16 12.80 3.12
CA LYS A 367 -1.02 11.95 2.85
C LYS A 367 -1.76 11.55 4.13
N ASN A 368 -1.04 11.29 5.24
CA ASN A 368 -1.68 10.98 6.52
C ASN A 368 -2.45 12.18 7.10
N TYR A 369 -1.93 13.41 6.93
CA TYR A 369 -2.70 14.60 7.28
C TYR A 369 -4.01 14.67 6.47
N LEU A 370 -3.95 14.47 5.15
CA LEU A 370 -5.14 14.44 4.29
C LEU A 370 -6.10 13.29 4.66
N ARG A 371 -5.60 12.12 4.99
CA ARG A 371 -6.41 10.97 5.44
C ARG A 371 -7.17 11.20 6.75
N SER A 372 -6.83 12.23 7.52
CA SER A 372 -7.60 12.60 8.73
C SER A 372 -9.04 13.02 8.42
N TRP A 373 -9.37 13.32 7.13
CA TRP A 373 -10.76 13.51 6.69
C TRP A 373 -11.50 12.19 6.38
N GLY A 374 -10.90 11.03 6.65
CA GLY A 374 -11.49 9.70 6.45
C GLY A 374 -11.06 9.03 5.14
N GLN A 375 -11.65 7.88 4.84
CA GLN A 375 -11.29 7.11 3.63
C GLN A 375 -11.55 7.89 2.33
N ASP A 376 -12.65 8.68 2.29
CA ASP A 376 -12.99 9.54 1.14
C ASP A 376 -12.31 10.92 1.20
N TRP A 377 -11.11 11.00 1.78
CA TRP A 377 -10.40 12.26 2.00
C TRP A 377 -10.22 13.09 0.72
N GLU A 378 -10.07 12.48 -0.43
CA GLU A 378 -9.94 13.17 -1.73
C GLU A 378 -11.14 14.08 -2.04
N ARG A 379 -12.32 13.74 -1.52
CA ARG A 379 -13.56 14.51 -1.65
C ARG A 379 -13.85 15.39 -0.44
N ARG A 380 -13.34 15.02 0.74
CA ARG A 380 -13.67 15.68 2.02
C ARG A 380 -12.62 16.68 2.47
N ALA A 381 -11.35 16.44 2.20
CA ALA A 381 -10.28 17.39 2.51
C ALA A 381 -10.47 18.67 1.68
N PRO A 382 -10.00 19.84 2.17
CA PRO A 382 -10.03 21.06 1.39
C PRO A 382 -9.37 20.85 0.03
N PHE A 383 -10.11 21.11 -1.05
CA PHE A 383 -9.65 20.88 -2.43
C PHE A 383 -8.26 21.43 -2.70
N ARG A 384 -7.97 22.65 -2.21
CA ARG A 384 -6.66 23.31 -2.37
C ARG A 384 -5.50 22.52 -1.76
N LEU A 385 -5.73 21.78 -0.66
CA LEU A 385 -4.72 20.89 -0.06
C LEU A 385 -4.64 19.54 -0.79
N ALA A 386 -5.79 18.96 -1.11
CA ALA A 386 -5.86 17.70 -1.85
C ALA A 386 -5.23 17.83 -3.24
N TYR A 387 -5.37 19.01 -3.89
CA TYR A 387 -4.81 19.28 -5.21
C TYR A 387 -3.28 19.19 -5.25
N PHE A 388 -2.57 19.52 -4.17
CA PHE A 388 -1.11 19.33 -4.12
C PHE A 388 -0.67 17.87 -4.28
N ARG A 389 -1.57 16.92 -4.03
CA ARG A 389 -1.30 15.49 -4.22
C ARG A 389 -1.06 15.12 -5.70
N SER A 390 -1.70 15.84 -6.61
CA SER A 390 -1.54 15.64 -8.06
C SER A 390 -0.36 16.42 -8.67
N GLN A 391 0.36 17.19 -7.85
CA GLN A 391 1.49 17.99 -8.30
C GLN A 391 2.83 17.31 -7.98
N ASP A 392 3.78 17.44 -8.90
CA ASP A 392 5.14 17.04 -8.67
C ASP A 392 5.91 18.09 -7.86
N PRO A 393 6.89 17.68 -7.04
CA PRO A 393 7.81 18.61 -6.41
C PRO A 393 8.67 19.29 -7.46
N THR A 394 8.89 20.61 -7.29
CA THR A 394 9.81 21.40 -8.11
C THR A 394 10.99 21.88 -7.27
N PRO A 395 12.11 22.30 -7.88
CA PRO A 395 13.22 22.90 -7.12
C PRO A 395 12.77 24.06 -6.23
N GLU A 396 11.78 24.85 -6.69
CA GLU A 396 11.25 25.98 -5.96
C GLU A 396 10.29 25.54 -4.83
N ARG A 397 9.59 24.43 -5.02
CA ARG A 397 8.63 23.87 -4.05
C ARG A 397 8.80 22.35 -3.93
N PRO A 398 9.82 21.90 -3.20
CA PRO A 398 10.05 20.47 -3.00
C PRO A 398 9.08 19.82 -1.97
N ALA A 399 8.47 20.63 -1.09
CA ALA A 399 7.52 20.21 -0.08
C ALA A 399 6.55 21.36 0.27
N VAL A 400 5.53 21.08 1.06
CA VAL A 400 4.51 22.04 1.48
C VAL A 400 4.40 22.03 3.00
N VAL A 401 4.53 23.22 3.61
CA VAL A 401 4.23 23.46 5.03
C VAL A 401 2.90 24.21 5.13
N ILE A 402 2.06 23.77 6.06
CA ILE A 402 0.78 24.39 6.34
C ILE A 402 0.70 24.93 7.77
N LEU A 403 0.01 26.05 7.96
CA LEU A 403 -0.56 26.40 9.25
C LEU A 403 -1.81 25.54 9.42
N SER A 404 -1.73 24.46 10.19
CA SER A 404 -2.81 23.50 10.33
C SER A 404 -3.96 24.02 11.19
N GLN A 405 -3.64 24.75 12.26
CA GLN A 405 -4.59 25.38 13.18
C GLN A 405 -3.90 26.46 14.04
N VAL A 406 -4.71 27.19 14.77
CA VAL A 406 -4.26 28.14 15.80
C VAL A 406 -4.85 27.71 17.16
N LEU A 407 -3.98 27.57 18.18
CA LEU A 407 -4.37 27.38 19.56
C LEU A 407 -4.55 28.77 20.19
N PRO A 408 -5.78 29.16 20.59
CA PRO A 408 -6.06 30.51 21.05
C PRO A 408 -5.23 30.96 22.25
N ASP A 409 -4.61 32.15 22.15
CA ASP A 409 -3.96 32.89 23.22
C ASP A 409 -4.13 34.41 22.97
N PHE A 410 -3.92 35.23 23.96
CA PHE A 410 -3.95 36.70 23.77
C PHE A 410 -2.94 37.20 22.75
N TYR A 411 -1.86 36.44 22.54
CA TYR A 411 -0.80 36.74 21.58
C TYR A 411 -1.26 36.67 20.14
N ASN A 412 -2.18 35.76 19.81
CA ASN A 412 -2.66 35.49 18.45
C ASN A 412 -4.11 35.93 18.21
N LEU A 413 -4.57 36.95 18.98
CA LEU A 413 -5.92 37.50 18.84
C LEU A 413 -6.22 37.93 17.38
N GLY A 414 -7.40 37.54 16.89
CA GLY A 414 -7.85 37.81 15.52
C GLY A 414 -7.46 36.73 14.52
N TYR A 415 -6.62 35.76 14.90
CA TYR A 415 -6.19 34.67 14.00
C TYR A 415 -6.72 33.28 14.41
N GLN A 416 -7.55 33.19 15.44
CA GLN A 416 -7.97 31.93 16.07
C GLN A 416 -8.66 30.96 15.10
N GLU A 417 -9.38 31.49 14.10
CA GLU A 417 -10.08 30.70 13.09
C GLU A 417 -9.21 30.34 11.89
N SER A 418 -7.95 30.83 11.87
CA SER A 418 -7.04 30.55 10.77
C SER A 418 -6.56 29.13 10.81
N ARG A 419 -6.78 28.39 9.72
CA ARG A 419 -6.39 26.98 9.62
C ARG A 419 -6.19 26.55 8.19
N GLN A 420 -5.36 25.51 8.02
CA GLN A 420 -5.15 24.85 6.73
C GLN A 420 -4.61 25.82 5.65
N LEU A 421 -3.82 26.80 6.03
CA LEU A 421 -3.23 27.80 5.15
C LEU A 421 -1.82 27.34 4.71
N VAL A 422 -1.52 27.43 3.43
CA VAL A 422 -0.21 27.07 2.87
C VAL A 422 0.78 28.20 3.13
N VAL A 423 1.83 27.92 3.87
CA VAL A 423 2.90 28.88 4.21
C VAL A 423 3.80 29.07 2.99
N GLU A 424 4.00 30.32 2.59
CA GLU A 424 4.92 30.68 1.49
C GLU A 424 6.25 31.21 2.02
N LYS A 425 6.17 32.16 2.97
CA LYS A 425 7.35 32.79 3.58
C LYS A 425 7.12 33.08 5.06
N VAL A 426 8.21 33.10 5.80
CA VAL A 426 8.28 33.65 7.16
C VAL A 426 9.47 34.61 7.22
N ASN A 427 9.24 35.84 7.68
CA ASN A 427 10.25 36.90 7.76
C ASN A 427 11.02 37.07 6.44
N ALA A 428 10.29 37.11 5.32
CA ALA A 428 10.81 37.18 3.94
C ALA A 428 11.61 35.95 3.48
N GLN A 429 11.84 34.95 4.31
CA GLN A 429 12.50 33.70 3.94
C GLN A 429 11.49 32.67 3.46
N LYS A 430 11.76 31.99 2.36
CA LYS A 430 10.90 30.94 1.81
C LYS A 430 10.87 29.75 2.75
N VAL A 431 9.70 29.11 2.87
CA VAL A 431 9.48 27.95 3.76
C VAL A 431 8.98 26.78 2.91
N ASN A 432 9.83 25.77 2.78
CA ASN A 432 9.50 24.50 2.15
C ASN A 432 9.39 23.37 3.19
N TYR A 433 10.16 23.46 4.29
CA TYR A 433 10.23 22.47 5.36
C TYR A 433 10.03 23.14 6.73
N LEU A 434 9.67 22.37 7.75
CA LEU A 434 9.57 22.88 9.13
C LEU A 434 10.90 23.41 9.67
N SER A 435 12.00 22.87 9.21
CA SER A 435 13.35 23.39 9.52
C SER A 435 13.55 24.82 9.00
N ASP A 436 13.05 25.15 7.81
CA ASP A 436 13.13 26.50 7.25
C ASP A 436 12.29 27.47 8.08
N LEU A 437 11.09 27.03 8.50
CA LEU A 437 10.23 27.79 9.42
C LEU A 437 10.95 28.13 10.70
N GLN A 438 11.57 27.14 11.38
CA GLN A 438 12.32 27.40 12.62
C GLN A 438 13.49 28.35 12.42
N GLN A 439 14.21 28.21 11.31
CA GLN A 439 15.32 29.12 10.99
C GLN A 439 14.83 30.56 10.74
N ALA A 440 13.72 30.71 10.01
CA ALA A 440 13.12 32.00 9.71
C ALA A 440 12.59 32.69 10.99
N LEU A 441 12.01 31.94 11.92
CA LEU A 441 11.55 32.50 13.22
C LEU A 441 12.69 33.04 14.09
N LYS A 442 13.93 32.60 13.89
CA LYS A 442 15.10 33.17 14.60
C LYS A 442 15.51 34.57 14.10
N LYS A 443 14.91 35.05 13.00
CA LYS A 443 15.29 36.31 12.32
C LYS A 443 14.08 37.22 12.13
N PRO A 444 13.53 37.79 13.22
CA PRO A 444 12.39 38.72 13.13
C PRO A 444 12.74 39.96 12.29
N VAL A 445 11.74 40.56 11.68
CA VAL A 445 11.87 41.77 10.86
C VAL A 445 11.28 42.96 11.62
N ASN A 446 12.10 43.93 11.98
CA ASN A 446 11.67 45.14 12.72
C ASN A 446 10.86 44.84 13.99
N GLY A 447 11.24 43.78 14.73
CA GLY A 447 10.56 43.38 15.95
C GLY A 447 9.31 42.51 15.75
N PHE A 448 9.03 42.09 14.56
CA PHE A 448 7.87 41.29 14.24
C PHE A 448 8.23 39.98 13.49
N HIS A 449 7.41 38.96 13.70
CA HIS A 449 7.32 37.80 12.81
C HIS A 449 6.21 38.02 11.81
N ILE A 450 6.56 37.94 10.53
CA ILE A 450 5.66 38.14 9.39
C ILE A 450 5.54 36.83 8.66
N LEU A 451 4.38 36.21 8.73
CA LEU A 451 4.05 34.97 8.01
C LEU A 451 3.23 35.34 6.77
N GLU A 452 3.64 34.85 5.62
CA GLU A 452 2.96 35.07 4.35
C GLU A 452 2.46 33.74 3.81
N PHE A 453 1.19 33.73 3.36
CA PHE A 453 0.55 32.54 2.82
C PHE A 453 0.45 32.63 1.30
N THR A 454 0.28 31.47 0.66
CA THR A 454 0.14 31.38 -0.80
C THR A 454 -1.02 32.25 -1.29
N LYS A 455 -0.86 32.86 -2.47
CA LYS A 455 -1.92 33.64 -3.11
C LYS A 455 -3.19 32.80 -3.29
N GLY A 456 -4.34 33.40 -2.98
CA GLY A 456 -5.63 32.71 -3.02
C GLY A 456 -6.09 32.14 -1.67
N GLU A 457 -5.24 32.17 -0.64
CA GLU A 457 -5.67 31.86 0.73
C GLU A 457 -6.59 32.94 1.29
N THR A 458 -7.45 32.56 2.23
CA THR A 458 -8.41 33.48 2.90
C THR A 458 -7.72 34.57 3.70
N LEU A 459 -6.53 34.30 4.21
CA LEU A 459 -5.66 35.22 4.93
C LEU A 459 -4.31 35.30 4.22
N GLN A 460 -3.83 36.51 3.94
CA GLN A 460 -2.58 36.72 3.22
C GLN A 460 -1.37 36.82 4.14
N LYS A 461 -1.55 37.37 5.35
CA LYS A 461 -0.45 37.58 6.30
C LYS A 461 -0.93 37.46 7.75
N ILE A 462 -0.03 36.94 8.59
CA ILE A 462 -0.11 37.06 10.04
C ILE A 462 1.11 37.87 10.49
N VAL A 463 0.90 38.81 11.39
CA VAL A 463 1.96 39.62 11.99
C VAL A 463 1.89 39.48 13.51
N LEU A 464 2.99 39.07 14.12
CA LEU A 464 3.07 38.82 15.56
C LEU A 464 4.30 39.53 16.12
N GLU A 465 4.23 40.00 17.36
CA GLU A 465 5.37 40.60 18.07
C GLU A 465 6.45 39.52 18.33
N ALA A 466 7.70 39.80 17.97
CA ALA A 466 8.75 38.81 18.14
C ALA A 466 9.21 38.67 19.60
N ALA A 467 9.21 39.74 20.36
CA ALA A 467 9.78 39.77 21.73
C ALA A 467 9.06 38.83 22.72
N THR A 468 7.78 38.56 22.49
CA THR A 468 6.93 37.79 23.42
C THR A 468 6.53 36.42 22.85
N LEU A 469 7.05 36.00 21.68
CA LEU A 469 6.74 34.74 21.01
C LEU A 469 6.99 33.52 21.92
N ASP A 470 8.20 33.42 22.52
CA ASP A 470 8.59 32.28 23.37
C ASP A 470 7.72 32.16 24.59
N ALA A 471 7.43 33.33 25.25
CA ALA A 471 6.55 33.37 26.40
C ALA A 471 5.12 32.96 26.06
N ALA A 472 4.62 33.37 24.90
CA ALA A 472 3.31 32.96 24.41
C ALA A 472 3.29 31.45 24.05
N THR A 473 4.32 30.96 23.40
CA THR A 473 4.47 29.53 23.11
C THR A 473 4.41 28.70 24.38
N LYS A 474 5.19 29.05 25.38
CA LYS A 474 5.18 28.36 26.70
C LYS A 474 3.80 28.35 27.32
N ARG A 475 3.10 29.50 27.39
CA ARG A 475 1.75 29.57 27.97
C ARG A 475 0.75 28.68 27.23
N VAL A 476 0.86 28.61 25.89
CA VAL A 476 0.01 27.76 25.10
C VAL A 476 0.31 26.28 25.38
N LEU A 477 1.58 25.87 25.38
CA LEU A 477 1.97 24.50 25.70
C LEU A 477 1.45 24.07 27.07
N ASP A 478 1.66 24.91 28.12
CA ASP A 478 1.19 24.65 29.49
C ASP A 478 -0.35 24.53 29.53
N ARG A 479 -1.07 25.43 28.84
CA ARG A 479 -2.54 25.47 28.85
C ARG A 479 -3.16 24.25 28.17
N TYR A 480 -2.57 23.78 27.06
CA TYR A 480 -3.09 22.67 26.30
C TYR A 480 -2.46 21.32 26.67
N GLY A 481 -1.57 21.28 27.66
CA GLY A 481 -0.91 20.04 28.12
C GLY A 481 -0.02 19.41 27.02
N ILE A 482 0.71 20.24 26.27
CA ILE A 482 1.58 19.80 25.19
C ILE A 482 3.02 19.73 25.67
N ASP A 483 3.62 18.55 25.66
CA ASP A 483 4.95 18.31 26.22
C ASP A 483 6.10 18.92 25.40
N LYS A 484 5.94 19.02 24.07
CA LYS A 484 6.99 19.47 23.16
C LYS A 484 6.46 20.56 22.23
N GLU A 485 7.24 21.63 22.06
CA GLU A 485 6.91 22.68 21.09
C GLU A 485 7.12 22.24 19.64
N SER A 486 7.96 21.23 19.40
CA SER A 486 8.22 20.73 18.05
C SER A 486 8.66 19.27 18.04
N VAL A 487 8.30 18.59 16.96
CA VAL A 487 8.85 17.32 16.53
C VAL A 487 9.24 17.48 15.06
N ILE A 488 10.52 17.42 14.76
CA ILE A 488 11.06 17.49 13.40
C ILE A 488 11.97 16.30 13.20
N VAL A 489 11.71 15.54 12.17
CA VAL A 489 12.57 14.46 11.73
C VAL A 489 13.50 15.05 10.67
N SER A 490 14.80 15.04 10.93
CA SER A 490 15.75 15.51 9.91
C SER A 490 15.57 14.65 8.64
N PRO A 491 15.47 15.29 7.46
CA PRO A 491 15.39 14.50 6.24
C PRO A 491 16.61 13.58 6.18
N ALA A 492 16.38 12.30 5.91
CA ALA A 492 17.47 11.36 5.65
C ALA A 492 18.31 11.93 4.49
N LYS A 493 19.61 12.11 4.74
CA LYS A 493 20.57 12.63 3.76
C LYS A 493 20.75 11.67 2.59
#